data_8f2e87d0b144fb89362b75b68d905c48
#
_entry.id   8f2e87d0b144fb89362b75b68d905c48
#
_cell.length_a   1.000
_cell.length_b   1.000
_cell.length_c   1.000
_cell.angle_alpha   90.00
_cell.angle_beta   90.00
_cell.angle_gamma   90.00
#
_symmetry.space_group_name_H-M   'P 1'
#
loop_
_entity.id
_entity.type
_entity.pdbx_description
1 polymer ?
#
loop_
_entity_poly.entity_id
_entity_poly.type
_entity_poly.pdbx_seq_one_letter_code
_entity_poly.pdbx_strand_id
1 'polypeptide(L)'
;MSEYKKYLDDGIYEIQKGEFEKAIEFITKSINLKNDFEISYFYRAVAHQALEEFDEAILDYTKSISLNPKMTDAYYNRAKITLSRKDIDCPNLQKAIDDLEHALELDGKFVDALFAMAAAYKKLENYHKSLEYLEKLLQVEPDAIQAKALKKLILQKYIIK
;
A
#
# COMPACT_ATOMS: atom_id res chain seq x y z
N MET A 1 23.57 2.81 -19.92
CA MET A 1 22.43 2.35 -19.11
C MET A 1 22.18 0.87 -19.44
N SER A 2 21.98 0.00 -18.44
CA SER A 2 21.74 -1.44 -18.72
C SER A 2 20.35 -1.62 -19.37
N GLU A 3 20.22 -2.62 -20.23
CA GLU A 3 19.01 -2.85 -21.03
C GLU A 3 17.76 -3.07 -20.15
N TYR A 4 17.88 -3.83 -19.04
CA TYR A 4 16.78 -4.04 -18.12
C TYR A 4 16.27 -2.73 -17.49
N LYS A 5 17.18 -1.77 -17.18
CA LYS A 5 16.78 -0.44 -16.67
C LYS A 5 16.04 0.37 -17.71
N LYS A 6 16.47 0.28 -18.99
CA LYS A 6 15.76 0.95 -20.07
C LYS A 6 14.32 0.45 -20.18
N TYR A 7 14.12 -0.88 -20.18
CA TYR A 7 12.76 -1.43 -20.20
C TYR A 7 11.94 -1.06 -18.97
N LEU A 8 12.55 -0.94 -17.79
CA LEU A 8 11.84 -0.46 -16.62
C LEU A 8 11.43 1.00 -16.78
N ASP A 9 12.33 1.87 -17.26
CA ASP A 9 12.04 3.29 -17.47
C ASP A 9 10.92 3.47 -18.52
N ASP A 10 10.96 2.69 -19.62
CA ASP A 10 9.90 2.67 -20.63
C ASP A 10 8.55 2.26 -20.00
N GLY A 11 8.55 1.22 -19.14
CA GLY A 11 7.36 0.77 -18.44
C GLY A 11 6.82 1.81 -17.45
N ILE A 12 7.68 2.48 -16.68
CA ILE A 12 7.28 3.58 -15.78
C ILE A 12 6.66 4.74 -16.59
N TYR A 13 7.23 5.05 -17.72
CA TYR A 13 6.69 6.06 -18.62
C TYR A 13 5.27 5.70 -19.12
N GLU A 14 5.03 4.42 -19.47
CA GLU A 14 3.69 3.97 -19.87
C GLU A 14 2.70 4.01 -18.68
N ILE A 15 3.13 3.72 -17.44
CA ILE A 15 2.29 3.91 -16.23
C ILE A 15 1.85 5.37 -16.11
N GLN A 16 2.75 6.33 -16.31
CA GLN A 16 2.43 7.76 -16.22
C GLN A 16 1.41 8.21 -17.27
N LYS A 17 1.34 7.51 -18.40
CA LYS A 17 0.35 7.74 -19.45
C LYS A 17 -0.97 7.02 -19.22
N GLY A 18 -1.04 6.13 -18.24
CA GLY A 18 -2.20 5.28 -17.98
C GLY A 18 -2.28 4.04 -18.89
N GLU A 19 -1.22 3.72 -19.63
CA GLU A 19 -1.13 2.58 -20.55
C GLU A 19 -0.59 1.34 -19.79
N PHE A 20 -1.39 0.82 -18.86
CA PHE A 20 -0.92 -0.16 -17.87
C PHE A 20 -0.56 -1.51 -18.47
N GLU A 21 -1.29 -2.00 -19.50
CA GLU A 21 -0.97 -3.26 -20.18
C GLU A 21 0.40 -3.18 -20.88
N LYS A 22 0.68 -2.06 -21.56
CA LYS A 22 2.00 -1.83 -22.17
C LYS A 22 3.11 -1.73 -21.13
N ALA A 23 2.81 -1.09 -20.00
CA ALA A 23 3.75 -1.01 -18.90
C ALA A 23 4.13 -2.41 -18.39
N ILE A 24 3.16 -3.30 -18.22
CA ILE A 24 3.39 -4.69 -17.81
C ILE A 24 4.29 -5.41 -18.84
N GLU A 25 4.07 -5.22 -20.14
CA GLU A 25 4.91 -5.81 -21.19
C GLU A 25 6.38 -5.36 -21.08
N PHE A 26 6.62 -4.05 -20.96
CA PHE A 26 7.97 -3.50 -20.82
C PHE A 26 8.64 -3.95 -19.52
N ILE A 27 7.94 -3.86 -18.39
CA ILE A 27 8.50 -4.24 -17.09
C ILE A 27 8.77 -5.76 -17.04
N THR A 28 7.94 -6.57 -17.68
CA THR A 28 8.20 -8.02 -17.81
C THR A 28 9.48 -8.29 -18.60
N LYS A 29 9.79 -7.53 -19.66
CA LYS A 29 11.10 -7.61 -20.34
C LYS A 29 12.26 -7.25 -19.41
N SER A 30 12.09 -6.22 -18.56
CA SER A 30 13.07 -5.87 -17.52
C SER A 30 13.33 -7.04 -16.56
N ILE A 31 12.26 -7.68 -16.07
CA ILE A 31 12.33 -8.81 -15.13
C ILE A 31 13.02 -10.04 -15.80
N ASN A 32 12.72 -10.32 -17.07
CA ASN A 32 13.32 -11.41 -17.81
C ASN A 32 14.83 -11.23 -17.99
N LEU A 33 15.30 -9.99 -18.10
CA LEU A 33 16.73 -9.68 -18.17
C LEU A 33 17.41 -9.65 -16.80
N LYS A 34 16.66 -9.28 -15.75
CA LYS A 34 17.17 -9.18 -14.38
C LYS A 34 16.04 -9.47 -13.37
N ASN A 35 15.97 -10.71 -12.92
CA ASN A 35 14.89 -11.23 -12.08
C ASN A 35 15.08 -10.99 -10.56
N ASP A 36 16.18 -10.36 -10.17
CA ASP A 36 16.50 -9.98 -8.78
C ASP A 36 16.46 -8.46 -8.55
N PHE A 37 15.80 -7.72 -9.45
CA PHE A 37 15.66 -6.27 -9.33
C PHE A 37 14.26 -5.92 -8.78
N GLU A 38 14.20 -5.63 -7.49
CA GLU A 38 12.97 -5.43 -6.72
C GLU A 38 12.06 -4.34 -7.29
N ILE A 39 12.65 -3.29 -7.87
CA ILE A 39 11.90 -2.14 -8.41
C ILE A 39 11.04 -2.55 -9.61
N SER A 40 11.50 -3.50 -10.44
CA SER A 40 10.70 -3.97 -11.57
C SER A 40 9.42 -4.68 -11.10
N TYR A 41 9.51 -5.51 -10.07
CA TYR A 41 8.31 -6.14 -9.47
C TYR A 41 7.38 -5.11 -8.85
N PHE A 42 7.94 -4.12 -8.14
CA PHE A 42 7.13 -3.05 -7.55
C PHE A 42 6.30 -2.30 -8.60
N TYR A 43 6.92 -1.84 -9.68
CA TYR A 43 6.18 -1.09 -10.71
C TYR A 43 5.24 -1.97 -11.52
N ARG A 44 5.55 -3.26 -11.73
CA ARG A 44 4.59 -4.18 -12.36
C ARG A 44 3.37 -4.40 -11.46
N ALA A 45 3.57 -4.52 -10.15
CA ALA A 45 2.48 -4.57 -9.18
C ALA A 45 1.61 -3.32 -9.22
N VAL A 46 2.21 -2.12 -9.36
CA VAL A 46 1.45 -0.86 -9.51
C VAL A 46 0.58 -0.89 -10.77
N ALA A 47 1.10 -1.40 -11.89
CA ALA A 47 0.33 -1.51 -13.13
C ALA A 47 -0.81 -2.53 -13.01
N HIS A 48 -0.56 -3.72 -12.43
CA HIS A 48 -1.60 -4.72 -12.14
C HIS A 48 -2.67 -4.16 -11.20
N GLN A 49 -2.27 -3.42 -10.16
CA GLN A 49 -3.21 -2.78 -9.23
C GLN A 49 -4.12 -1.77 -9.95
N ALA A 50 -3.59 -1.01 -10.90
CA ALA A 50 -4.37 -0.04 -11.67
C ALA A 50 -5.40 -0.71 -12.60
N LEU A 51 -5.12 -1.93 -13.05
CA LEU A 51 -6.05 -2.80 -13.82
C LEU A 51 -6.98 -3.62 -12.92
N GLU A 52 -6.94 -3.43 -11.60
CA GLU A 52 -7.68 -4.23 -10.62
C GLU A 52 -7.32 -5.73 -10.62
N GLU A 53 -6.18 -6.09 -11.17
CA GLU A 53 -5.60 -7.43 -11.14
C GLU A 53 -4.89 -7.64 -9.79
N PHE A 54 -5.70 -7.71 -8.73
CA PHE A 54 -5.21 -7.61 -7.34
C PHE A 54 -4.35 -8.80 -6.90
N ASP A 55 -4.60 -9.99 -7.40
CA ASP A 55 -3.84 -11.17 -7.01
C ASP A 55 -2.43 -11.13 -7.63
N GLU A 56 -2.30 -10.70 -8.87
CA GLU A 56 -1.04 -10.45 -9.57
C GLU A 56 -0.24 -9.34 -8.89
N ALA A 57 -0.92 -8.25 -8.53
CA ALA A 57 -0.29 -7.16 -7.80
C ALA A 57 0.27 -7.61 -6.44
N ILE A 58 -0.48 -8.40 -5.66
CA ILE A 58 -0.02 -8.94 -4.36
C ILE A 58 1.19 -9.87 -4.55
N LEU A 59 1.21 -10.71 -5.57
CA LEU A 59 2.35 -11.57 -5.88
C LEU A 59 3.61 -10.74 -6.17
N ASP A 60 3.50 -9.72 -7.00
CA ASP A 60 4.62 -8.87 -7.37
C ASP A 60 5.09 -7.98 -6.21
N TYR A 61 4.19 -7.40 -5.40
CA TYR A 61 4.60 -6.71 -4.17
C TYR A 61 5.31 -7.66 -3.20
N THR A 62 4.82 -8.89 -3.06
CA THR A 62 5.46 -9.90 -2.20
C THR A 62 6.86 -10.23 -2.70
N LYS A 63 7.05 -10.36 -4.02
CA LYS A 63 8.37 -10.60 -4.62
C LYS A 63 9.30 -9.39 -4.41
N SER A 64 8.81 -8.18 -4.62
CA SER A 64 9.57 -6.94 -4.36
C SER A 64 10.06 -6.87 -2.92
N ILE A 65 9.18 -7.11 -1.95
CA ILE A 65 9.51 -7.14 -0.51
C ILE A 65 10.53 -8.24 -0.20
N SER A 66 10.40 -9.44 -0.80
CA SER A 66 11.35 -10.54 -0.57
C SER A 66 12.77 -10.22 -1.06
N LEU A 67 12.89 -9.40 -2.11
CA LEU A 67 14.17 -8.94 -2.65
C LEU A 67 14.74 -7.75 -1.86
N ASN A 68 13.87 -6.86 -1.40
CA ASN A 68 14.25 -5.70 -0.60
C ASN A 68 13.21 -5.45 0.52
N PRO A 69 13.46 -5.93 1.75
CA PRO A 69 12.56 -5.73 2.88
C PRO A 69 12.40 -4.28 3.36
N LYS A 70 13.07 -3.31 2.73
CA LYS A 70 12.94 -1.88 3.04
C LYS A 70 12.02 -1.14 2.08
N MET A 71 11.23 -1.85 1.29
CA MET A 71 10.27 -1.26 0.35
C MET A 71 8.97 -0.83 1.06
N THR A 72 9.02 0.31 1.74
CA THR A 72 7.88 0.88 2.52
C THR A 72 6.59 0.92 1.71
N ASP A 73 6.65 1.47 0.49
CA ASP A 73 5.50 1.58 -0.39
C ASP A 73 4.91 0.22 -0.82
N ALA A 74 5.76 -0.82 -0.93
CA ALA A 74 5.28 -2.15 -1.31
C ALA A 74 4.44 -2.79 -0.20
N TYR A 75 4.85 -2.66 1.07
CA TYR A 75 4.05 -3.07 2.21
C TYR A 75 2.72 -2.32 2.26
N TYR A 76 2.77 -0.98 2.18
CA TYR A 76 1.57 -0.16 2.20
C TYR A 76 0.60 -0.52 1.06
N ASN A 77 1.07 -0.64 -0.18
CA ASN A 77 0.21 -0.94 -1.32
C ASN A 77 -0.39 -2.35 -1.23
N ARG A 78 0.36 -3.35 -0.76
CA ARG A 78 -0.15 -4.71 -0.53
C ARG A 78 -1.25 -4.72 0.54
N ALA A 79 -1.04 -4.00 1.64
CA ALA A 79 -2.05 -3.81 2.68
C ALA A 79 -3.29 -3.11 2.14
N LYS A 80 -3.12 -2.04 1.35
CA LYS A 80 -4.21 -1.27 0.76
C LYS A 80 -5.11 -2.13 -0.13
N ILE A 81 -4.54 -2.97 -0.99
CA ILE A 81 -5.31 -3.92 -1.80
C ILE A 81 -6.10 -4.87 -0.89
N THR A 82 -5.45 -5.43 0.13
CA THR A 82 -6.09 -6.35 1.06
C THR A 82 -7.25 -5.69 1.80
N LEU A 83 -7.08 -4.44 2.26
CA LEU A 83 -8.11 -3.68 2.96
C LEU A 83 -9.28 -3.23 2.06
N SER A 84 -9.07 -3.12 0.75
CA SER A 84 -10.11 -2.72 -0.21
C SER A 84 -11.15 -3.81 -0.47
N ARG A 85 -10.84 -5.06 -0.15
CA ARG A 85 -11.76 -6.19 -0.33
C ARG A 85 -12.97 -6.03 0.61
N LYS A 86 -14.19 -6.19 0.06
CA LYS A 86 -15.43 -5.99 0.82
C LYS A 86 -15.60 -7.05 1.91
N ASP A 87 -15.28 -8.30 1.59
CA ASP A 87 -15.48 -9.47 2.45
C ASP A 87 -14.13 -9.94 3.03
N ILE A 88 -13.34 -8.98 3.57
CA ILE A 88 -12.07 -9.30 4.20
C ILE A 88 -12.31 -10.04 5.51
N ASP A 89 -11.77 -11.25 5.63
CA ASP A 89 -11.77 -12.03 6.87
C ASP A 89 -10.72 -11.52 7.86
N CYS A 90 -10.87 -11.94 9.12
CA CYS A 90 -9.95 -11.53 10.20
C CYS A 90 -8.48 -11.89 9.92
N PRO A 91 -8.13 -13.09 9.41
CA PRO A 91 -6.74 -13.42 9.08
C PRO A 91 -6.12 -12.51 8.02
N ASN A 92 -6.86 -12.16 6.97
CA ASN A 92 -6.37 -11.26 5.93
C ASN A 92 -6.30 -9.81 6.42
N LEU A 93 -7.25 -9.40 7.26
CA LEU A 93 -7.20 -8.09 7.92
C LEU A 93 -5.96 -7.99 8.84
N GLN A 94 -5.60 -9.05 9.57
CA GLN A 94 -4.38 -9.07 10.39
C GLN A 94 -3.13 -8.96 9.51
N LYS A 95 -3.03 -9.69 8.39
CA LYS A 95 -1.89 -9.55 7.45
C LYS A 95 -1.73 -8.12 6.92
N ALA A 96 -2.84 -7.45 6.63
CA ALA A 96 -2.78 -6.05 6.21
C ALA A 96 -2.29 -5.13 7.33
N ILE A 97 -2.66 -5.40 8.59
CA ILE A 97 -2.14 -4.67 9.75
C ILE A 97 -0.64 -4.92 9.90
N ASP A 98 -0.18 -6.17 9.80
CA ASP A 98 1.24 -6.52 9.90
C ASP A 98 2.06 -5.80 8.81
N ASP A 99 1.56 -5.72 7.59
CA ASP A 99 2.19 -4.94 6.50
C ASP A 99 2.26 -3.45 6.81
N LEU A 100 1.19 -2.87 7.35
CA LEU A 100 1.18 -1.46 7.74
C LEU A 100 2.12 -1.19 8.94
N GLU A 101 2.25 -2.12 9.87
CA GLU A 101 3.22 -2.03 10.96
C GLU A 101 4.65 -1.98 10.42
N HIS A 102 5.01 -2.87 9.48
CA HIS A 102 6.32 -2.83 8.82
C HIS A 102 6.55 -1.52 8.07
N ALA A 103 5.55 -1.01 7.34
CA ALA A 103 5.66 0.28 6.67
C ALA A 103 5.92 1.42 7.66
N LEU A 104 5.26 1.42 8.81
CA LEU A 104 5.42 2.43 9.87
C LEU A 104 6.70 2.26 10.69
N GLU A 105 7.26 1.04 10.79
CA GLU A 105 8.60 0.81 11.35
C GLU A 105 9.69 1.43 10.46
N LEU A 106 9.50 1.37 9.13
CA LEU A 106 10.42 1.96 8.16
C LEU A 106 10.26 3.48 8.05
N ASP A 107 9.02 3.97 8.08
CA ASP A 107 8.68 5.39 8.08
C ASP A 107 7.52 5.67 9.04
N GLY A 108 7.83 6.04 10.27
CA GLY A 108 6.85 6.33 11.32
C GLY A 108 5.95 7.56 11.06
N LYS A 109 6.26 8.35 10.03
CA LYS A 109 5.48 9.52 9.60
C LYS A 109 4.71 9.30 8.31
N PHE A 110 4.65 8.08 7.81
CA PHE A 110 3.92 7.76 6.60
C PHE A 110 2.41 7.95 6.80
N VAL A 111 1.91 9.12 6.40
CA VAL A 111 0.54 9.60 6.68
C VAL A 111 -0.51 8.62 6.15
N ASP A 112 -0.34 8.13 4.92
CA ASP A 112 -1.28 7.18 4.31
C ASP A 112 -1.33 5.85 5.08
N ALA A 113 -0.20 5.36 5.57
CA ALA A 113 -0.15 4.14 6.39
C ALA A 113 -0.80 4.35 7.76
N LEU A 114 -0.60 5.52 8.40
CA LEU A 114 -1.28 5.88 9.65
C LEU A 114 -2.80 5.92 9.46
N PHE A 115 -3.28 6.49 8.36
CA PHE A 115 -4.71 6.51 8.04
C PHE A 115 -5.26 5.11 7.77
N ALA A 116 -4.54 4.30 7.00
CA ALA A 116 -4.92 2.92 6.71
C ALA A 116 -4.98 2.06 7.98
N MET A 117 -4.04 2.26 8.92
CA MET A 117 -4.06 1.61 10.26
C MET A 117 -5.32 2.00 11.05
N ALA A 118 -5.65 3.29 11.07
CA ALA A 118 -6.87 3.74 11.75
C ALA A 118 -8.12 3.11 11.13
N ALA A 119 -8.18 3.00 9.80
CA ALA A 119 -9.28 2.36 9.09
C ALA A 119 -9.36 0.85 9.37
N ALA A 120 -8.21 0.16 9.42
CA ALA A 120 -8.13 -1.26 9.75
C ALA A 120 -8.64 -1.55 11.17
N TYR A 121 -8.19 -0.78 12.16
CA TYR A 121 -8.67 -0.94 13.54
C TYR A 121 -10.13 -0.55 13.72
N LYS A 122 -10.65 0.41 12.94
CA LYS A 122 -12.09 0.67 12.90
C LYS A 122 -12.89 -0.53 12.37
N LYS A 123 -12.38 -1.23 11.34
CA LYS A 123 -13.00 -2.49 10.83
C LYS A 123 -13.02 -3.60 11.90
N LEU A 124 -12.00 -3.64 12.76
CA LEU A 124 -11.93 -4.54 13.93
C LEU A 124 -12.76 -4.07 15.11
N GLU A 125 -13.52 -2.98 14.97
CA GLU A 125 -14.26 -2.32 16.07
C GLU A 125 -13.38 -1.89 17.26
N ASN A 126 -12.05 -1.87 17.07
CA ASN A 126 -11.11 -1.37 18.06
C ASN A 126 -10.97 0.16 17.91
N TYR A 127 -12.00 0.87 18.36
CA TYR A 127 -12.09 2.32 18.19
C TYR A 127 -11.00 3.09 18.94
N HIS A 128 -10.51 2.56 20.07
CA HIS A 128 -9.42 3.18 20.82
C HIS A 128 -8.12 3.20 20.02
N LYS A 129 -7.71 2.05 19.46
CA LYS A 129 -6.54 2.00 18.59
C LYS A 129 -6.73 2.82 17.32
N SER A 130 -7.92 2.81 16.74
CA SER A 130 -8.23 3.66 15.58
C SER A 130 -8.00 5.13 15.89
N LEU A 131 -8.47 5.62 17.05
CA LEU A 131 -8.25 7.00 17.50
C LEU A 131 -6.77 7.31 17.76
N GLU A 132 -6.01 6.36 18.34
CA GLU A 132 -4.57 6.53 18.57
C GLU A 132 -3.80 6.78 17.25
N TYR A 133 -4.09 6.02 16.19
CA TYR A 133 -3.44 6.22 14.90
C TYR A 133 -3.89 7.52 14.21
N LEU A 134 -5.14 7.94 14.38
CA LEU A 134 -5.61 9.24 13.89
C LEU A 134 -4.93 10.39 14.63
N GLU A 135 -4.64 10.24 15.91
CA GLU A 135 -3.88 11.23 16.68
C GLU A 135 -2.43 11.33 16.23
N LYS A 136 -1.75 10.19 16.01
CA LYS A 136 -0.41 10.15 15.43
C LYS A 136 -0.39 10.84 14.06
N LEU A 137 -1.36 10.56 13.20
CA LEU A 137 -1.49 11.21 11.90
C LEU A 137 -1.63 12.72 12.04
N LEU A 138 -2.53 13.18 12.90
CA LEU A 138 -2.78 14.62 13.11
C LEU A 138 -1.61 15.36 13.79
N GLN A 139 -0.68 14.65 14.42
CA GLN A 139 0.60 15.23 14.86
C GLN A 139 1.56 15.49 13.68
N VAL A 140 1.51 14.65 12.64
CA VAL A 140 2.32 14.81 11.41
C VAL A 140 1.66 15.81 10.47
N GLU A 141 0.36 15.69 10.26
CA GLU A 141 -0.45 16.53 9.37
C GLU A 141 -1.69 17.07 10.09
N PRO A 142 -1.55 18.20 10.80
CA PRO A 142 -2.65 18.77 11.62
C PRO A 142 -3.91 19.11 10.83
N ASP A 143 -3.78 19.36 9.54
CA ASP A 143 -4.89 19.78 8.66
C ASP A 143 -5.50 18.64 7.83
N ALA A 144 -5.15 17.39 8.10
CA ALA A 144 -5.72 16.21 7.42
C ALA A 144 -7.24 16.11 7.63
N ILE A 145 -8.01 16.60 6.66
CA ILE A 145 -9.48 16.69 6.72
C ILE A 145 -10.11 15.32 6.95
N GLN A 146 -9.64 14.30 6.24
CA GLN A 146 -10.19 12.93 6.34
C GLN A 146 -9.96 12.33 7.73
N ALA A 147 -8.79 12.56 8.32
CA ALA A 147 -8.48 12.08 9.67
C ALA A 147 -9.35 12.77 10.73
N LYS A 148 -9.53 14.10 10.63
CA LYS A 148 -10.44 14.86 11.51
C LYS A 148 -11.88 14.36 11.40
N ALA A 149 -12.36 14.11 10.18
CA ALA A 149 -13.72 13.63 9.94
C ALA A 149 -13.92 12.23 10.52
N LEU A 150 -12.98 11.31 10.29
CA LEU A 150 -13.05 9.95 10.82
C LEU A 150 -12.98 9.95 12.36
N LYS A 151 -12.08 10.75 12.96
CA LYS A 151 -11.97 10.91 14.42
C LYS A 151 -13.29 11.39 15.02
N LYS A 152 -13.89 12.43 14.44
CA LYS A 152 -15.19 12.97 14.89
C LYS A 152 -16.28 11.90 14.80
N LEU A 153 -16.37 11.17 13.69
CA LEU A 153 -17.34 10.09 13.51
C LEU A 153 -17.22 9.01 14.59
N ILE A 154 -15.99 8.55 14.87
CA ILE A 154 -15.74 7.51 15.88
C ILE A 154 -16.15 8.01 17.27
N LEU A 155 -15.74 9.22 17.66
CA LEU A 155 -16.07 9.79 18.95
C LEU A 155 -17.59 9.91 19.13
N GLN A 156 -18.30 10.49 18.18
CA GLN A 156 -19.74 10.71 18.28
C GLN A 156 -20.56 9.43 18.28
N LYS A 157 -20.17 8.44 17.46
CA LYS A 157 -21.00 7.25 17.24
C LYS A 157 -20.70 6.11 18.20
N TYR A 158 -19.46 5.97 18.67
CA TYR A 158 -19.00 4.77 19.36
C TYR A 158 -18.42 5.01 20.77
N ILE A 159 -18.00 6.24 21.08
CA ILE A 159 -17.36 6.56 22.37
C ILE A 159 -18.25 7.46 23.23
N ILE A 160 -18.77 8.53 22.67
CA ILE A 160 -19.61 9.50 23.40
C ILE A 160 -21.08 9.13 23.11
N LYS A 161 -21.66 8.37 24.05
CA LYS A 161 -23.11 8.09 24.07
C LYS A 161 -23.76 8.94 25.15
#